data_2b1634a17c42a127cc8613039fdf266c
#
_entry.id   2b1634a17c42a127cc8613039fdf266c
#
_cell.length_a   1.000
_cell.length_b   1.000
_cell.length_c   1.000
_cell.angle_alpha   90.00
_cell.angle_beta   90.00
_cell.angle_gamma   90.00
#
_symmetry.space_group_name_H-M   'P 1'
#
loop_
_entity.id
_entity.type
_entity.pdbx_description
1 polymer ?
#
loop_
_entity_poly.entity_id
_entity_poly.type
_entity_poly.pdbx_seq_one_letter_code
_entity_poly.pdbx_strand_id
1 'polypeptide(L)'
;AAYWAEIEANTRAGRRWTPLQLIEDLKVKARAEGLWNLFLPESHLGAGLTNQEYAPLAEIMGRVPWASECFNCSAPDTGNMEVLVRYGTPEHQERWLKPLLAGEIRSAFAMTEPAVASSDATNIEARIERDGDHYVINARKWWTSGAGDPRCAIFIFMGKTDPQAPRHSQQSMVLVPRDTPGLTVLRLSLIHI
;
A
#
# COMPACT_ATOMS: atom_id res chain seq x y z
N ALA A 1 4.73 25.31 4.96
CA ALA A 1 5.81 25.95 4.19
C ALA A 1 6.95 24.96 3.91
N ALA A 2 7.61 24.37 4.93
CA ALA A 2 8.79 23.50 4.76
C ALA A 2 8.53 22.30 3.83
N TYR A 3 7.43 21.58 4.00
CA TYR A 3 7.03 20.45 3.16
C TYR A 3 7.03 20.78 1.65
N TRP A 4 6.38 21.88 1.28
CA TRP A 4 6.30 22.28 -0.14
C TRP A 4 7.64 22.76 -0.68
N ALA A 5 8.45 23.43 0.14
CA ALA A 5 9.79 23.86 -0.24
C ALA A 5 10.70 22.65 -0.55
N GLU A 6 10.62 21.58 0.25
CA GLU A 6 11.41 20.38 0.01
C GLU A 6 10.93 19.63 -1.25
N ILE A 7 9.61 19.51 -1.47
CA ILE A 7 9.05 18.95 -2.73
C ILE A 7 9.56 19.72 -3.95
N GLU A 8 9.50 21.05 -3.88
CA GLU A 8 9.94 21.89 -5.00
C GLU A 8 11.44 21.73 -5.27
N ALA A 9 12.26 21.71 -4.23
CA ALA A 9 13.69 21.48 -4.34
C ALA A 9 14.01 20.11 -4.97
N ASN A 10 13.35 19.05 -4.51
CA ASN A 10 13.51 17.70 -5.07
C ASN A 10 13.02 17.61 -6.52
N THR A 11 11.92 18.28 -6.86
CA THR A 11 11.38 18.32 -8.21
C THR A 11 12.35 19.03 -9.17
N ARG A 12 12.89 20.20 -8.78
CA ARG A 12 13.91 20.94 -9.57
C ARG A 12 15.19 20.12 -9.77
N ALA A 13 15.55 19.30 -8.79
CA ALA A 13 16.71 18.40 -8.87
C ALA A 13 16.45 17.07 -9.59
N GLY A 14 15.26 16.89 -10.21
CA GLY A 14 14.88 15.64 -10.87
C GLY A 14 14.59 14.45 -9.94
N ARG A 15 14.45 14.69 -8.64
CA ARG A 15 14.23 13.67 -7.59
C ARG A 15 12.82 13.71 -7.01
N ARG A 16 11.83 13.89 -7.85
CA ARG A 16 10.42 14.11 -7.45
C ARG A 16 9.86 13.07 -6.47
N TRP A 17 10.31 11.81 -6.56
CA TRP A 17 9.79 10.69 -5.78
C TRP A 17 10.67 10.33 -4.57
N THR A 18 11.63 11.15 -4.25
CA THR A 18 12.47 10.96 -3.05
C THR A 18 11.64 11.19 -1.79
N PRO A 19 11.70 10.30 -0.80
CA PRO A 19 11.13 10.55 0.52
C PRO A 19 11.61 11.87 1.09
N LEU A 20 10.70 12.61 1.73
CA LEU A 20 11.03 13.91 2.29
C LEU A 20 11.67 13.77 3.67
N GLN A 21 12.81 14.43 3.89
CA GLN A 21 13.51 14.39 5.16
C GLN A 21 12.63 14.90 6.31
N LEU A 22 11.83 15.94 6.05
CA LEU A 22 10.86 16.45 7.03
C LEU A 22 9.92 15.34 7.54
N ILE A 23 9.42 14.48 6.64
CA ILE A 23 8.53 13.38 7.03
C ILE A 23 9.27 12.34 7.87
N GLU A 24 10.51 12.00 7.49
CA GLU A 24 11.31 11.04 8.23
C GLU A 24 11.64 11.54 9.64
N ASP A 25 11.97 12.83 9.79
CA ASP A 25 12.20 13.46 11.10
C ASP A 25 10.93 13.45 11.98
N LEU A 26 9.76 13.66 11.38
CA LEU A 26 8.47 13.61 12.08
C LEU A 26 8.10 12.17 12.49
N LYS A 27 8.45 11.16 11.68
CA LYS A 27 8.29 9.74 12.05
C LYS A 27 9.09 9.38 13.30
N VAL A 28 10.33 9.88 13.41
CA VAL A 28 11.16 9.67 14.61
C VAL A 28 10.46 10.23 15.85
N LYS A 29 9.92 11.46 15.76
CA LYS A 29 9.18 12.09 16.86
C LYS A 29 7.91 11.33 17.21
N ALA A 30 7.12 10.95 16.20
CA ALA A 30 5.88 10.21 16.41
C ALA A 30 6.15 8.87 17.14
N ARG A 31 7.19 8.15 16.76
CA ARG A 31 7.60 6.92 17.47
C ARG A 31 8.01 7.18 18.92
N ALA A 32 8.78 8.22 19.18
CA ALA A 32 9.21 8.57 20.53
C ALA A 32 8.03 8.91 21.46
N GLU A 33 6.95 9.45 20.91
CA GLU A 33 5.71 9.79 21.62
C GLU A 33 4.70 8.61 21.67
N GLY A 34 5.05 7.44 21.14
CA GLY A 34 4.14 6.27 21.06
C GLY A 34 3.00 6.44 20.05
N LEU A 35 3.10 7.38 19.13
CA LEU A 35 2.10 7.68 18.09
C LEU A 35 2.44 6.95 16.79
N TRP A 36 2.48 5.61 16.83
CA TRP A 36 2.88 4.79 15.70
C TRP A 36 1.91 3.63 15.46
N ASN A 37 1.57 3.35 14.21
CA ASN A 37 0.63 2.29 13.82
C ASN A 37 -0.73 2.38 14.53
N LEU A 38 -1.24 3.58 14.73
CA LEU A 38 -2.48 3.85 15.47
C LEU A 38 -3.72 3.21 14.83
N PHE A 39 -3.65 2.92 13.53
CA PHE A 39 -4.77 2.43 12.71
C PHE A 39 -5.12 0.97 12.96
N LEU A 40 -4.16 0.15 13.45
CA LEU A 40 -4.32 -1.30 13.49
C LEU A 40 -5.24 -1.70 14.65
N PRO A 41 -6.51 -2.05 14.38
CA PRO A 41 -7.52 -2.18 15.43
C PRO A 41 -7.29 -3.42 16.28
N GLU A 42 -7.49 -3.26 17.60
CA GLU A 42 -7.50 -4.35 18.58
C GLU A 42 -6.32 -5.34 18.46
N SER A 43 -5.17 -4.84 17.99
CA SER A 43 -3.98 -5.64 17.73
C SER A 43 -2.82 -5.27 18.65
N HIS A 44 -2.14 -6.29 19.15
CA HIS A 44 -0.88 -6.10 19.88
C HIS A 44 0.28 -5.58 18.98
N LEU A 45 0.09 -5.56 17.67
CA LEU A 45 1.05 -5.04 16.69
C LEU A 45 0.88 -3.54 16.43
N GLY A 46 -0.19 -2.95 16.92
CA GLY A 46 -0.50 -1.52 16.82
C GLY A 46 -0.71 -0.90 18.19
N ALA A 47 -1.48 0.20 18.24
CA ALA A 47 -1.81 0.90 19.47
C ALA A 47 -2.97 0.23 20.27
N GLY A 48 -3.58 -0.83 19.75
CA GLY A 48 -4.69 -1.52 20.39
C GLY A 48 -6.00 -0.75 20.42
N LEU A 49 -6.13 0.30 19.63
CA LEU A 49 -7.33 1.14 19.56
C LEU A 49 -8.44 0.43 18.80
N THR A 50 -9.67 0.65 19.23
CA THR A 50 -10.84 0.36 18.41
C THR A 50 -10.96 1.36 17.26
N ASN A 51 -11.73 1.03 16.23
CA ASN A 51 -12.00 1.98 15.13
C ASN A 51 -12.67 3.27 15.62
N GLN A 52 -13.49 3.19 16.66
CA GLN A 52 -14.14 4.35 17.27
C GLN A 52 -13.14 5.27 17.95
N GLU A 53 -12.14 4.73 18.64
CA GLU A 53 -11.07 5.49 19.30
C GLU A 53 -10.08 6.07 18.27
N TYR A 54 -9.83 5.35 17.18
CA TYR A 54 -8.96 5.82 16.12
C TYR A 54 -9.58 6.93 15.25
N ALA A 55 -10.91 6.95 15.07
CA ALA A 55 -11.60 7.89 14.17
C ALA A 55 -11.26 9.37 14.44
N PRO A 56 -11.27 9.91 15.69
CA PRO A 56 -10.89 11.30 15.93
C PRO A 56 -9.41 11.57 15.64
N LEU A 57 -8.53 10.59 15.80
CA LEU A 57 -7.11 10.73 15.44
C LEU A 57 -6.92 10.80 13.92
N ALA A 58 -7.67 9.98 13.18
CA ALA A 58 -7.69 10.04 11.72
C ALA A 58 -8.23 11.38 11.20
N GLU A 59 -9.26 11.95 11.84
CA GLU A 59 -9.75 13.31 11.53
C GLU A 59 -8.67 14.38 11.72
N ILE A 60 -7.95 14.33 12.83
CA ILE A 60 -6.85 15.28 13.12
C ILE A 60 -5.75 15.16 12.05
N MET A 61 -5.32 13.92 11.72
CA MET A 61 -4.32 13.67 10.67
C MET A 61 -4.82 14.15 9.31
N GLY A 62 -6.10 13.94 8.99
CA GLY A 62 -6.71 14.35 7.72
C GLY A 62 -6.72 15.84 7.44
N ARG A 63 -6.48 16.70 8.43
CA ARG A 63 -6.34 18.16 8.25
C ARG A 63 -5.09 18.54 7.45
N VAL A 64 -4.11 17.66 7.39
CA VAL A 64 -2.87 17.85 6.62
C VAL A 64 -2.65 16.63 5.73
N PRO A 65 -2.66 16.76 4.38
CA PRO A 65 -2.71 15.64 3.44
C PRO A 65 -1.62 14.58 3.58
N TRP A 66 -0.49 14.92 4.18
CA TRP A 66 0.66 14.03 4.35
C TRP A 66 0.88 13.60 5.81
N ALA A 67 0.08 14.10 6.78
CA ALA A 67 0.33 13.83 8.19
C ALA A 67 0.19 12.36 8.57
N SER A 68 -0.73 11.62 7.93
CA SER A 68 -0.92 10.19 8.20
C SER A 68 0.34 9.36 7.97
N GLU A 69 1.22 9.78 7.06
CA GLU A 69 2.49 9.09 6.83
C GLU A 69 3.44 9.23 8.02
N CYS A 70 3.40 10.36 8.74
CA CYS A 70 4.25 10.57 9.92
C CYS A 70 3.98 9.56 11.04
N PHE A 71 2.78 8.97 11.06
CA PHE A 71 2.32 8.00 12.06
C PHE A 71 2.24 6.57 11.52
N ASN A 72 2.75 6.32 10.31
CA ASN A 72 2.59 5.07 9.57
C ASN A 72 1.12 4.65 9.39
N CYS A 73 0.25 5.63 9.19
CA CYS A 73 -1.20 5.46 9.06
C CYS A 73 -1.70 5.83 7.66
N SER A 74 -0.84 5.80 6.64
CA SER A 74 -1.21 6.12 5.26
C SER A 74 -1.72 4.91 4.48
N ALA A 75 -2.77 5.12 3.70
CA ALA A 75 -3.15 4.17 2.66
C ALA A 75 -2.12 4.18 1.51
N PRO A 76 -1.92 3.06 0.81
CA PRO A 76 -2.58 1.75 0.97
C PRO A 76 -1.99 0.86 2.07
N ASP A 77 -0.89 1.25 2.70
CA ASP A 77 -0.15 0.41 3.64
C ASP A 77 -1.01 -0.06 4.82
N THR A 78 -1.88 0.81 5.34
CA THR A 78 -2.77 0.43 6.46
C THR A 78 -3.63 -0.79 6.12
N GLY A 79 -4.35 -0.75 5.01
CA GLY A 79 -5.17 -1.88 4.56
C GLY A 79 -4.33 -3.11 4.21
N ASN A 80 -3.17 -2.93 3.60
CA ASN A 80 -2.27 -4.02 3.24
C ASN A 80 -1.67 -4.69 4.49
N MET A 81 -1.33 -3.92 5.52
CA MET A 81 -0.87 -4.46 6.81
C MET A 81 -2.00 -5.23 7.51
N GLU A 82 -3.24 -4.74 7.50
CA GLU A 82 -4.39 -5.49 8.06
C GLU A 82 -4.61 -6.82 7.32
N VAL A 83 -4.49 -6.86 6.00
CA VAL A 83 -4.58 -8.11 5.22
C VAL A 83 -3.48 -9.08 5.66
N LEU A 84 -2.25 -8.62 5.82
CA LEU A 84 -1.13 -9.45 6.26
C LEU A 84 -1.28 -9.94 7.71
N VAL A 85 -1.83 -9.11 8.59
CA VAL A 85 -2.13 -9.52 9.99
C VAL A 85 -3.16 -10.64 10.02
N ARG A 86 -4.24 -10.51 9.23
CA ARG A 86 -5.39 -11.44 9.28
C ARG A 86 -5.16 -12.73 8.49
N TYR A 87 -4.48 -12.64 7.35
CA TYR A 87 -4.41 -13.72 6.36
C TYR A 87 -2.99 -14.12 5.98
N GLY A 88 -1.99 -13.35 6.37
CA GLY A 88 -0.59 -13.65 6.08
C GLY A 88 -0.09 -14.86 6.87
N THR A 89 0.67 -15.73 6.21
CA THR A 89 1.40 -16.79 6.91
C THR A 89 2.48 -16.18 7.81
N PRO A 90 3.04 -16.94 8.77
CA PRO A 90 4.17 -16.47 9.57
C PRO A 90 5.35 -15.96 8.72
N GLU A 91 5.63 -16.61 7.59
CA GLU A 91 6.65 -16.17 6.63
C GLU A 91 6.29 -14.83 5.97
N HIS A 92 5.03 -14.64 5.56
CA HIS A 92 4.56 -13.37 5.00
C HIS A 92 4.64 -12.25 6.03
N GLN A 93 4.29 -12.54 7.27
CA GLN A 93 4.37 -11.57 8.36
C GLN A 93 5.83 -11.18 8.67
N GLU A 94 6.73 -12.15 8.71
CA GLU A 94 8.15 -11.88 8.92
C GLU A 94 8.75 -11.05 7.79
N ARG A 95 8.50 -11.47 6.55
CA ARG A 95 9.12 -10.88 5.37
C ARG A 95 8.56 -9.50 5.00
N TRP A 96 7.24 -9.30 5.18
CA TRP A 96 6.55 -8.14 4.67
C TRP A 96 5.88 -7.28 5.74
N LEU A 97 5.15 -7.90 6.67
CA LEU A 97 4.42 -7.15 7.68
C LEU A 97 5.35 -6.43 8.66
N LYS A 98 6.37 -7.10 9.17
CA LYS A 98 7.31 -6.48 10.12
C LYS A 98 7.99 -5.24 9.56
N PRO A 99 8.61 -5.26 8.35
CA PRO A 99 9.20 -4.04 7.80
C PRO A 99 8.17 -2.97 7.40
N LEU A 100 6.91 -3.34 7.05
CA LEU A 100 5.82 -2.38 6.87
C LEU A 100 5.45 -1.70 8.19
N LEU A 101 5.26 -2.47 9.27
CA LEU A 101 5.00 -1.93 10.61
C LEU A 101 6.16 -1.08 11.13
N ALA A 102 7.39 -1.42 10.77
CA ALA A 102 8.56 -0.61 11.06
C ALA A 102 8.66 0.65 10.17
N GLY A 103 7.84 0.76 9.10
CA GLY A 103 7.90 1.87 8.15
C GLY A 103 9.18 1.89 7.30
N GLU A 104 9.87 0.78 7.21
CA GLU A 104 11.11 0.60 6.41
C GLU A 104 10.81 0.44 4.94
N ILE A 105 9.71 -0.25 4.62
CA ILE A 105 9.19 -0.43 3.27
C ILE A 105 7.79 0.14 3.13
N ARG A 106 7.36 0.30 1.88
CA ARG A 106 5.99 0.64 1.51
C ARG A 106 5.39 -0.46 0.66
N SER A 107 4.09 -0.40 0.45
CA SER A 107 3.34 -1.35 -0.35
C SER A 107 2.39 -0.64 -1.31
N ALA A 108 1.80 -1.41 -2.21
CA ALA A 108 0.75 -0.94 -3.09
C ALA A 108 -0.34 -1.99 -3.23
N PHE A 109 -1.56 -1.56 -3.58
CA PHE A 109 -2.68 -2.46 -3.87
C PHE A 109 -3.06 -2.36 -5.34
N ALA A 110 -2.84 -3.43 -6.09
CA ALA A 110 -3.02 -3.47 -7.55
C ALA A 110 -4.36 -4.15 -7.90
N MET A 111 -5.46 -3.41 -7.79
CA MET A 111 -6.81 -3.87 -8.11
C MET A 111 -7.32 -3.29 -9.42
N THR A 112 -7.36 -1.95 -9.52
CA THR A 112 -8.04 -1.21 -10.57
C THR A 112 -7.44 -1.46 -11.95
N GLU A 113 -8.30 -1.60 -12.96
CA GLU A 113 -7.94 -1.86 -14.34
C GLU A 113 -8.45 -0.75 -15.27
N PRO A 114 -7.71 -0.39 -16.33
CA PRO A 114 -8.13 0.68 -17.23
C PRO A 114 -9.31 0.31 -18.14
N ALA A 115 -9.50 -0.99 -18.40
CA ALA A 115 -10.47 -1.48 -19.37
C ALA A 115 -11.87 -1.73 -18.80
N VAL A 116 -12.02 -1.83 -17.48
CA VAL A 116 -13.27 -2.22 -16.80
C VAL A 116 -13.58 -1.33 -15.61
N ALA A 117 -14.86 -1.27 -15.22
CA ALA A 117 -15.31 -0.60 -14.01
C ALA A 117 -14.95 -1.43 -12.76
N SER A 118 -13.69 -1.38 -12.36
CA SER A 118 -13.09 -2.27 -11.37
C SER A 118 -13.32 -1.86 -9.92
N SER A 119 -14.11 -0.81 -9.66
CA SER A 119 -14.72 -0.57 -8.33
C SER A 119 -15.68 -1.69 -7.92
N ASP A 120 -16.29 -2.37 -8.88
CA ASP A 120 -16.88 -3.69 -8.68
C ASP A 120 -15.80 -4.75 -8.99
N ALA A 121 -15.28 -5.40 -7.96
CA ALA A 121 -14.22 -6.41 -8.09
C ALA A 121 -14.61 -7.59 -9.00
N THR A 122 -15.91 -7.82 -9.19
CA THR A 122 -16.39 -8.89 -10.08
C THR A 122 -16.14 -8.59 -11.57
N ASN A 123 -15.88 -7.33 -11.93
CA ASN A 123 -15.57 -6.92 -13.30
C ASN A 123 -14.08 -7.07 -13.66
N ILE A 124 -13.21 -7.35 -12.70
CA ILE A 124 -11.77 -7.51 -12.94
C ILE A 124 -11.54 -8.58 -14.02
N GLU A 125 -10.68 -8.29 -14.98
CA GLU A 125 -10.31 -9.19 -16.07
C GLU A 125 -8.91 -9.80 -15.88
N ALA A 126 -8.09 -9.22 -15.03
CA ALA A 126 -6.77 -9.75 -14.68
C ALA A 126 -6.84 -11.21 -14.27
N ARG A 127 -5.95 -12.04 -14.82
CA ARG A 127 -5.90 -13.48 -14.56
C ARG A 127 -4.68 -13.84 -13.74
N ILE A 128 -4.88 -14.82 -12.87
CA ILE A 128 -3.85 -15.52 -12.11
C ILE A 128 -4.01 -17.00 -12.45
N GLU A 129 -3.11 -17.53 -13.26
CA GLU A 129 -3.18 -18.91 -13.74
C GLU A 129 -2.04 -19.71 -13.10
N ARG A 130 -2.33 -20.94 -12.68
CA ARG A 130 -1.31 -21.81 -12.12
C ARG A 130 -0.58 -22.55 -13.25
N ASP A 131 0.75 -22.49 -13.23
CA ASP A 131 1.62 -23.24 -14.14
C ASP A 131 2.67 -23.99 -13.30
N GLY A 132 2.40 -25.29 -13.05
CA GLY A 132 3.23 -26.09 -12.16
C GLY A 132 3.29 -25.52 -10.75
N ASP A 133 4.47 -25.15 -10.30
CA ASP A 133 4.74 -24.57 -8.99
C ASP A 133 4.71 -23.02 -8.98
N HIS A 134 4.34 -22.42 -10.11
CA HIS A 134 4.31 -20.96 -10.28
C HIS A 134 2.90 -20.46 -10.58
N TYR A 135 2.70 -19.17 -10.38
CA TYR A 135 1.56 -18.43 -10.90
C TYR A 135 2.00 -17.52 -12.04
N VAL A 136 1.25 -17.55 -13.13
CA VAL A 136 1.41 -16.63 -14.26
C VAL A 136 0.35 -15.54 -14.14
N ILE A 137 0.77 -14.29 -14.10
CA ILE A 137 -0.10 -13.12 -13.98
C ILE A 137 -0.01 -12.33 -15.28
N ASN A 138 -1.16 -12.15 -15.96
CA ASN A 138 -1.28 -11.29 -17.13
C ASN A 138 -2.34 -10.22 -16.86
N ALA A 139 -1.90 -8.98 -16.72
CA ALA A 139 -2.77 -7.87 -16.38
C ALA A 139 -2.17 -6.51 -16.69
N ARG A 140 -3.05 -5.51 -16.78
CA ARG A 140 -2.68 -4.11 -16.73
C ARG A 140 -3.47 -3.43 -15.62
N LYS A 141 -2.77 -2.88 -14.65
CA LYS A 141 -3.35 -2.15 -13.52
C LYS A 141 -3.07 -0.66 -13.62
N TRP A 142 -3.94 0.15 -13.07
CA TRP A 142 -3.71 1.58 -12.94
C TRP A 142 -4.22 2.10 -11.59
N TRP A 143 -4.03 3.39 -11.30
CA TRP A 143 -4.41 4.00 -10.03
C TRP A 143 -3.83 3.27 -8.80
N THR A 144 -2.70 2.61 -8.99
CA THR A 144 -2.02 1.83 -7.95
C THR A 144 -1.18 2.78 -7.10
N SER A 145 -1.81 3.39 -6.10
CA SER A 145 -1.15 4.32 -5.18
C SER A 145 0.04 3.67 -4.49
N GLY A 146 1.13 4.39 -4.37
CA GLY A 146 2.36 3.90 -3.75
C GLY A 146 3.31 3.16 -4.72
N ALA A 147 2.86 2.71 -5.89
CA ALA A 147 3.71 1.98 -6.85
C ALA A 147 4.97 2.73 -7.31
N GLY A 148 4.95 4.06 -7.24
CA GLY A 148 6.07 4.92 -7.60
C GLY A 148 7.00 5.28 -6.45
N ASP A 149 6.66 4.94 -5.24
CA ASP A 149 7.54 5.17 -4.09
C ASP A 149 8.76 4.25 -4.21
N PRO A 150 10.00 4.76 -4.10
CA PRO A 150 11.20 3.93 -4.18
C PRO A 150 11.29 2.89 -3.04
N ARG A 151 10.56 3.09 -1.95
CA ARG A 151 10.46 2.14 -0.83
C ARG A 151 9.38 1.06 -1.05
N CYS A 152 8.56 1.14 -2.12
CA CYS A 152 7.54 0.13 -2.40
C CYS A 152 8.20 -1.21 -2.73
N ALA A 153 8.06 -2.18 -1.85
CA ALA A 153 8.70 -3.49 -1.96
C ALA A 153 7.73 -4.59 -2.40
N ILE A 154 6.42 -4.39 -2.20
CA ILE A 154 5.43 -5.42 -2.46
C ILE A 154 4.11 -4.84 -2.99
N PHE A 155 3.48 -5.57 -3.89
CA PHE A 155 2.10 -5.35 -4.34
C PHE A 155 1.19 -6.44 -3.80
N ILE A 156 0.03 -6.08 -3.25
CA ILE A 156 -1.10 -6.99 -3.15
C ILE A 156 -1.86 -6.89 -4.47
N PHE A 157 -1.76 -7.92 -5.27
CA PHE A 157 -2.37 -7.98 -6.60
C PHE A 157 -3.67 -8.76 -6.56
N MET A 158 -4.76 -8.20 -7.08
CA MET A 158 -6.05 -8.86 -7.22
C MET A 158 -6.30 -9.28 -8.68
N GLY A 159 -6.67 -10.54 -8.88
CA GLY A 159 -7.03 -11.09 -10.18
C GLY A 159 -7.94 -12.31 -10.04
N LYS A 160 -8.48 -12.79 -11.16
CA LYS A 160 -9.31 -14.00 -11.21
C LYS A 160 -8.44 -15.24 -11.25
N THR A 161 -8.66 -16.15 -10.30
CA THR A 161 -8.06 -17.48 -10.24
C THR A 161 -9.00 -18.57 -10.74
N ASP A 162 -10.32 -18.41 -10.55
CA ASP A 162 -11.33 -19.34 -11.01
C ASP A 162 -12.51 -18.60 -11.66
N PRO A 163 -12.46 -18.36 -12.99
CA PRO A 163 -13.55 -17.68 -13.70
C PRO A 163 -14.87 -18.47 -13.74
N GLN A 164 -14.85 -19.75 -13.40
CA GLN A 164 -16.05 -20.60 -13.38
C GLN A 164 -16.73 -20.64 -11.99
N ALA A 165 -16.05 -20.16 -10.96
CA ALA A 165 -16.60 -20.04 -9.62
C ALA A 165 -17.79 -19.05 -9.58
N PRO A 166 -18.64 -19.09 -8.54
CA PRO A 166 -19.65 -18.07 -8.31
C PRO A 166 -19.02 -16.67 -8.34
N ARG A 167 -19.75 -15.70 -8.88
CA ARG A 167 -19.28 -14.33 -9.20
C ARG A 167 -18.40 -13.69 -8.12
N HIS A 168 -18.74 -13.84 -6.85
CA HIS A 168 -18.00 -13.26 -5.72
C HIS A 168 -16.88 -14.15 -5.16
N SER A 169 -16.60 -15.29 -5.81
CA SER A 169 -15.54 -16.24 -5.41
C SER A 169 -14.49 -16.45 -6.50
N GLN A 170 -14.53 -15.65 -7.57
CA GLN A 170 -13.61 -15.79 -8.72
C GLN A 170 -12.24 -15.18 -8.45
N GLN A 171 -12.17 -14.20 -7.55
CA GLN A 171 -10.99 -13.39 -7.32
C GLN A 171 -10.13 -13.94 -6.19
N SER A 172 -8.83 -13.78 -6.34
CA SER A 172 -7.83 -14.01 -5.29
C SER A 172 -6.86 -12.85 -5.21
N MET A 173 -6.18 -12.75 -4.07
CA MET A 173 -5.08 -11.81 -3.89
C MET A 173 -3.77 -12.57 -3.79
N VAL A 174 -2.73 -12.08 -4.48
CA VAL A 174 -1.38 -12.65 -4.47
C VAL A 174 -0.39 -11.55 -4.09
N LEU A 175 0.60 -11.92 -3.27
CA LEU A 175 1.70 -11.05 -2.92
C LEU A 175 2.74 -11.08 -4.03
N VAL A 176 2.96 -9.93 -4.68
CA VAL A 176 3.91 -9.81 -5.81
C VAL A 176 5.06 -8.89 -5.38
N PRO A 177 6.28 -9.40 -5.18
CA PRO A 177 7.45 -8.58 -4.94
C PRO A 177 7.67 -7.56 -6.06
N ARG A 178 8.18 -6.38 -5.71
CA ARG A 178 8.41 -5.28 -6.66
C ARG A 178 9.38 -5.64 -7.79
N ASP A 179 10.33 -6.51 -7.49
CA ASP A 179 11.38 -6.98 -8.39
C ASP A 179 11.01 -8.25 -9.16
N THR A 180 9.74 -8.67 -9.11
CA THR A 180 9.27 -9.85 -9.87
C THR A 180 9.53 -9.67 -11.37
N PRO A 181 10.19 -10.64 -12.03
CA PRO A 181 10.42 -10.60 -13.47
C PRO A 181 9.13 -10.40 -14.28
N GLY A 182 9.15 -9.47 -15.23
CA GLY A 182 7.99 -9.12 -16.05
C GLY A 182 7.08 -8.04 -15.46
N LEU A 183 7.28 -7.64 -14.20
CA LEU A 183 6.57 -6.50 -13.62
C LEU A 183 7.19 -5.18 -14.12
N THR A 184 6.39 -4.35 -14.77
CA THR A 184 6.83 -3.04 -15.28
C THR A 184 5.89 -1.94 -14.81
N VAL A 185 6.43 -0.88 -14.22
CA VAL A 185 5.72 0.37 -13.98
C VAL A 185 5.86 1.25 -15.21
N LEU A 186 4.80 1.31 -16.02
CA LEU A 186 4.81 2.01 -17.30
C LEU A 186 4.85 3.53 -17.14
N ARG A 187 4.11 4.04 -16.15
CA ARG A 187 3.97 5.47 -15.93
C ARG A 187 3.54 5.75 -14.49
N LEU A 188 4.12 6.78 -13.91
CA LEU A 188 3.63 7.38 -12.68
C LEU A 188 2.78 8.60 -13.05
N SER A 189 1.56 8.66 -12.52
CA SER A 189 0.59 9.70 -12.81
C SER A 189 0.04 10.29 -11.52
N LEU A 190 0.05 11.59 -11.43
CA LEU A 190 -0.76 12.35 -10.47
C LEU A 190 -1.98 12.91 -11.22
N ILE A 191 -3.04 13.22 -10.48
CA ILE A 191 -4.31 13.72 -11.03
C ILE A 191 -4.12 14.94 -11.95
N HIS A 192 -3.13 15.74 -11.69
CA HIS A 192 -2.84 16.98 -12.43
C HIS A 192 -1.54 16.90 -13.24
N ILE A 193 -1.47 15.98 -14.18
CA ILE A 193 -0.42 15.99 -15.20
C ILE A 193 -0.89 16.81 -16.40
#